data_4292aa37965b781009971928754a8a68
#
_entry.id   4292aa37965b781009971928754a8a68
#
_cell.length_a   1.000
_cell.length_b   1.000
_cell.length_c   1.000
_cell.angle_alpha   90.00
_cell.angle_beta   90.00
_cell.angle_gamma   90.00
#
_symmetry.space_group_name_H-M   'P 1'
#
loop_
_entity.id
_entity.type
_entity.pdbx_description
1 polymer ?
#
loop_
_entity_poly.entity_id
_entity_poly.type
_entity_poly.pdbx_seq_one_letter_code
_entity_poly.pdbx_strand_id
1 'polypeptide(L)'
;MSGILLVLLCAAACGAESQESRLRIIIETDAGGDPDDEQSLVRFLVYANEFDVEGIIANRPEARLGENVNPVRDGLGIVLAQVRAYGQCHANLVRHDPRYPTGEQLLARTVAGYDNVEDGVNLVIRAVDSPDPRPVWFCNWGTDRGSGESCLKRALDRVRSERGAEGYARFKNRVRLSSADKFGDHTGAIAPPFPLWVDTFRPPLDGKRWYHRFSALTARAGGFDIERDVRTGHGPLGALYPTNTGMPQKEGDTMSFLYILPTGMNDPNEPMWGSWAGRYGPNEECPDKPYFWANQSDNWQGTVSRDNTLARWAVALQNDFRARMDWCVADEYSKANHAPVAVLNGDCSRDILHMRARPCETVQLSAQGSTDPDGNSLKTSWFVYPEAGTHTSGAWLESQAATTQFVAPLVNQPSTIHVILQIEDNGTPRLFAFRRAVVSVEPGSR
;
A
#
# COMPACT_ATOMS: atom_id res chain seq x y z
N MET A 1 -17.37 24.92 32.38
CA MET A 1 -15.95 24.88 32.00
C MET A 1 -15.32 23.47 32.11
N SER A 2 -16.10 22.37 32.02
CA SER A 2 -15.58 20.99 32.20
C SER A 2 -15.68 20.11 30.94
N GLY A 3 -16.11 20.66 29.80
CA GLY A 3 -16.29 19.88 28.58
C GLY A 3 -15.10 19.87 27.61
N ILE A 4 -14.16 20.81 27.75
CA ILE A 4 -13.05 20.97 26.79
C ILE A 4 -11.85 20.06 27.11
N LEU A 5 -11.71 19.62 28.36
CA LEU A 5 -10.57 18.78 28.78
C LEU A 5 -10.69 17.30 28.32
N LEU A 6 -11.90 16.81 28.11
CA LEU A 6 -12.13 15.40 27.70
C LEU A 6 -11.86 15.16 26.20
N VAL A 7 -12.08 16.17 25.35
CA VAL A 7 -11.85 16.06 23.91
C VAL A 7 -10.36 16.07 23.57
N LEU A 8 -9.57 16.86 24.30
CA LEU A 8 -8.10 16.90 24.13
C LEU A 8 -7.40 15.61 24.57
N LEU A 9 -7.96 14.86 25.53
CA LEU A 9 -7.40 13.59 25.97
C LEU A 9 -7.65 12.44 24.96
N CYS A 10 -8.78 12.46 24.23
CA CYS A 10 -9.03 11.46 23.19
C CYS A 10 -8.16 11.70 21.93
N ALA A 11 -7.96 12.96 21.53
CA ALA A 11 -7.10 13.28 20.38
C ALA A 11 -5.62 12.88 20.61
N ALA A 12 -5.12 13.03 21.85
CA ALA A 12 -3.76 12.62 22.20
C ALA A 12 -3.57 11.08 22.24
N ALA A 13 -4.64 10.30 22.45
CA ALA A 13 -4.57 8.85 22.48
C ALA A 13 -4.59 8.23 21.06
N CYS A 14 -5.14 8.91 20.06
CA CYS A 14 -5.20 8.45 18.68
C CYS A 14 -3.93 8.74 17.86
N GLY A 15 -3.02 9.58 18.35
CA GLY A 15 -1.89 10.10 17.56
C GLY A 15 -0.62 9.25 17.55
N ALA A 16 -0.54 8.13 18.26
CA ALA A 16 0.67 7.33 18.34
C ALA A 16 0.42 5.88 17.87
N GLU A 17 0.45 5.68 16.57
CA GLU A 17 0.73 4.34 16.04
C GLU A 17 2.12 3.93 16.54
N SER A 18 2.21 2.84 17.30
CA SER A 18 3.49 2.35 17.79
C SER A 18 4.39 1.94 16.62
N GLN A 19 5.69 2.08 16.77
CA GLN A 19 6.64 1.61 15.75
C GLN A 19 6.45 0.11 15.43
N GLU A 20 5.91 -0.65 16.37
CA GLU A 20 5.61 -2.08 16.23
C GLU A 20 4.46 -2.39 15.24
N SER A 21 3.62 -1.40 14.88
CA SER A 21 2.51 -1.58 13.95
C SER A 21 2.90 -1.40 12.49
N ARG A 22 4.02 -0.71 12.19
CA ARG A 22 4.45 -0.47 10.80
C ARG A 22 4.99 -1.74 10.15
N LEU A 23 4.70 -1.92 8.87
CA LEU A 23 5.24 -3.03 8.11
C LEU A 23 6.70 -2.76 7.71
N ARG A 24 7.53 -3.80 7.79
CA ARG A 24 8.93 -3.77 7.36
C ARG A 24 8.99 -4.01 5.86
N ILE A 25 9.65 -3.15 5.10
CA ILE A 25 9.64 -3.19 3.64
C ILE A 25 11.04 -3.12 3.03
N ILE A 26 11.27 -3.90 1.98
CA ILE A 26 12.38 -3.75 1.04
C ILE A 26 11.80 -3.48 -0.34
N ILE A 27 12.33 -2.47 -1.02
CA ILE A 27 12.05 -2.18 -2.42
C ILE A 27 13.26 -2.64 -3.25
N GLU A 28 13.02 -3.45 -4.28
CA GLU A 28 14.01 -3.73 -5.32
C GLU A 28 13.49 -3.14 -6.65
N THR A 29 14.27 -2.26 -7.26
CA THR A 29 13.87 -1.44 -8.39
C THR A 29 14.86 -1.53 -9.55
N ASP A 30 14.37 -1.60 -10.78
CA ASP A 30 15.22 -1.47 -11.96
C ASP A 30 15.19 -0.03 -12.56
N ALA A 31 15.17 0.98 -11.64
CA ALA A 31 15.25 2.39 -11.98
C ALA A 31 16.34 2.66 -13.03
N GLY A 32 16.01 3.47 -14.05
CA GLY A 32 16.80 3.62 -15.27
C GLY A 32 16.33 2.72 -16.42
N GLY A 33 15.32 1.87 -16.17
CA GLY A 33 14.57 1.16 -17.19
C GLY A 33 13.63 2.08 -17.93
N ASP A 34 12.35 1.73 -18.00
CA ASP A 34 11.38 2.76 -18.32
C ASP A 34 11.10 3.60 -17.05
N PRO A 35 10.53 4.82 -17.17
CA PRO A 35 10.51 5.75 -16.05
C PRO A 35 9.50 5.46 -14.94
N ASP A 36 8.76 4.37 -14.96
CA ASP A 36 7.73 4.09 -13.93
C ASP A 36 8.31 3.78 -12.56
N ASP A 37 9.45 3.11 -12.48
CA ASP A 37 10.20 2.93 -11.23
C ASP A 37 10.55 4.26 -10.57
N GLU A 38 11.08 5.20 -11.34
CA GLU A 38 11.46 6.52 -10.84
C GLU A 38 10.23 7.31 -10.36
N GLN A 39 9.10 7.20 -11.08
CA GLN A 39 7.83 7.78 -10.68
C GLN A 39 7.31 7.15 -9.39
N SER A 40 7.33 5.82 -9.31
CA SER A 40 6.90 5.05 -8.15
C SER A 40 7.78 5.34 -6.93
N LEU A 41 9.09 5.56 -7.13
CA LEU A 41 10.01 5.89 -6.03
C LEU A 41 9.74 7.29 -5.45
N VAL A 42 9.45 8.29 -6.29
CA VAL A 42 9.05 9.62 -5.79
C VAL A 42 7.80 9.49 -4.90
N ARG A 43 6.80 8.74 -5.33
CA ARG A 43 5.61 8.48 -4.50
C ARG A 43 5.99 7.71 -3.24
N PHE A 44 6.71 6.61 -3.34
CA PHE A 44 7.08 5.80 -2.18
C PHE A 44 7.80 6.61 -1.09
N LEU A 45 8.70 7.50 -1.48
CA LEU A 45 9.46 8.33 -0.53
C LEU A 45 8.57 9.23 0.32
N VAL A 46 7.47 9.75 -0.21
CA VAL A 46 6.51 10.52 0.59
C VAL A 46 5.53 9.64 1.39
N TYR A 47 5.60 8.32 1.25
CA TYR A 47 4.92 7.33 2.10
C TYR A 47 5.89 6.60 3.03
N ALA A 48 7.17 6.97 3.08
CA ALA A 48 8.17 6.30 3.90
C ALA A 48 7.89 6.37 5.42
N ASN A 49 7.06 7.31 5.87
CA ASN A 49 6.55 7.39 7.25
C ASN A 49 5.62 6.22 7.63
N GLU A 50 5.00 5.55 6.66
CA GLU A 50 4.06 4.44 6.89
C GLU A 50 4.76 3.08 7.05
N PHE A 51 6.07 3.03 6.79
CA PHE A 51 6.84 1.77 6.77
C PHE A 51 8.12 1.87 7.61
N ASP A 52 8.58 0.70 8.08
CA ASP A 52 9.96 0.53 8.51
C ASP A 52 10.77 0.10 7.28
N VAL A 53 11.39 1.07 6.61
CA VAL A 53 12.15 0.84 5.37
C VAL A 53 13.47 0.15 5.71
N GLU A 54 13.56 -1.14 5.39
CA GLU A 54 14.76 -1.96 5.63
C GLU A 54 15.80 -1.79 4.53
N GLY A 55 15.36 -1.49 3.30
CA GLY A 55 16.28 -1.23 2.21
C GLY A 55 15.62 -0.81 0.91
N ILE A 56 16.45 -0.17 0.07
CA ILE A 56 16.17 0.12 -1.33
C ILE A 56 17.32 -0.46 -2.15
N ILE A 57 17.04 -1.38 -3.06
CA ILE A 57 18.02 -2.06 -3.89
C ILE A 57 17.82 -1.63 -5.33
N ALA A 58 18.80 -0.95 -5.90
CA ALA A 58 18.84 -0.62 -7.33
C ALA A 58 19.53 -1.76 -8.07
N ASN A 59 18.86 -2.39 -9.05
CA ASN A 59 19.44 -3.56 -9.73
C ASN A 59 19.72 -3.38 -11.22
N ARG A 60 19.73 -2.13 -11.72
CA ARG A 60 20.06 -1.82 -13.11
C ARG A 60 21.40 -1.06 -13.22
N PRO A 61 22.42 -1.66 -13.87
CA PRO A 61 23.74 -1.03 -13.98
C PRO A 61 23.77 0.14 -14.96
N GLU A 62 22.92 0.13 -16.01
CA GLU A 62 22.91 1.16 -17.03
C GLU A 62 21.48 1.49 -17.47
N ALA A 63 21.15 2.78 -17.49
CA ALA A 63 19.85 3.26 -17.89
C ALA A 63 19.59 3.00 -19.38
N ARG A 64 18.37 2.59 -19.71
CA ARG A 64 17.94 2.19 -21.05
C ARG A 64 17.97 3.37 -21.99
N LEU A 65 18.68 3.22 -23.10
CA LEU A 65 18.75 4.27 -24.12
C LEU A 65 17.39 4.43 -24.83
N GLY A 66 17.02 5.68 -25.10
CA GLY A 66 15.81 6.04 -25.83
C GLY A 66 14.53 6.06 -24.97
N GLU A 67 14.42 5.22 -23.95
CA GLU A 67 13.27 5.20 -23.03
C GLU A 67 13.52 6.07 -21.80
N ASN A 68 14.72 6.03 -21.25
CA ASN A 68 15.09 6.80 -20.08
C ASN A 68 15.97 7.99 -20.45
N VAL A 69 15.52 9.20 -20.14
CA VAL A 69 16.22 10.46 -20.41
C VAL A 69 16.88 11.08 -19.17
N ASN A 70 16.94 10.34 -18.05
CA ASN A 70 17.61 10.80 -16.85
C ASN A 70 19.10 11.06 -17.16
N PRO A 71 19.68 12.21 -16.75
CA PRO A 71 21.10 12.48 -16.97
C PRO A 71 22.02 11.53 -16.19
N VAL A 72 21.55 10.99 -15.07
CA VAL A 72 22.23 9.91 -14.34
C VAL A 72 21.98 8.60 -15.07
N ARG A 73 23.04 7.86 -15.38
CA ARG A 73 22.95 6.69 -16.26
C ARG A 73 23.06 5.34 -15.56
N ASP A 74 23.13 5.29 -14.25
CA ASP A 74 23.10 4.06 -13.46
C ASP A 74 21.95 4.09 -12.44
N GLY A 75 21.34 2.94 -12.21
CA GLY A 75 20.16 2.85 -11.35
C GLY A 75 20.42 3.27 -9.91
N LEU A 76 21.59 2.93 -9.34
CA LEU A 76 21.95 3.37 -8.00
C LEU A 76 22.05 4.89 -7.93
N GLY A 77 22.71 5.51 -8.88
CA GLY A 77 22.84 6.97 -8.95
C GLY A 77 21.49 7.67 -9.07
N ILE A 78 20.56 7.11 -9.87
CA ILE A 78 19.17 7.61 -10.00
C ILE A 78 18.46 7.52 -8.66
N VAL A 79 18.45 6.37 -8.01
CA VAL A 79 17.81 6.14 -6.69
C VAL A 79 18.42 7.07 -5.63
N LEU A 80 19.75 7.17 -5.57
CA LEU A 80 20.44 8.06 -4.62
C LEU A 80 20.10 9.53 -4.84
N ALA A 81 19.90 9.97 -6.10
CA ALA A 81 19.48 11.34 -6.40
C ALA A 81 18.08 11.63 -5.83
N GLN A 82 17.14 10.70 -5.97
CA GLN A 82 15.78 10.85 -5.42
C GLN A 82 15.77 10.80 -3.89
N VAL A 83 16.54 9.90 -3.28
CA VAL A 83 16.66 9.85 -1.81
C VAL A 83 17.32 11.11 -1.23
N ARG A 84 18.31 11.70 -1.93
CA ARG A 84 18.89 12.99 -1.52
C ARG A 84 17.88 14.13 -1.64
N ALA A 85 17.10 14.15 -2.73
CA ALA A 85 16.04 15.15 -2.91
C ALA A 85 14.95 15.03 -1.83
N TYR A 86 14.55 13.81 -1.47
CA TYR A 86 13.70 13.57 -0.30
C TYR A 86 14.34 14.13 0.98
N GLY A 87 15.62 13.88 1.21
CA GLY A 87 16.35 14.41 2.37
C GLY A 87 16.30 15.94 2.46
N GLN A 88 16.23 16.65 1.32
CA GLN A 88 16.04 18.12 1.31
C GLN A 88 14.61 18.54 1.68
N CYS A 89 13.61 17.68 1.46
CA CYS A 89 12.22 17.91 1.88
C CYS A 89 11.96 17.50 3.33
N HIS A 90 12.84 16.71 3.94
CA HIS A 90 12.62 16.05 5.23
C HIS A 90 12.26 17.02 6.35
N ALA A 91 12.91 18.19 6.43
CA ALA A 91 12.64 19.19 7.46
C ALA A 91 11.18 19.70 7.44
N ASN A 92 10.53 19.68 6.29
CA ASN A 92 9.10 20.00 6.16
C ASN A 92 8.25 18.76 6.47
N LEU A 93 8.55 17.63 5.85
CA LEU A 93 7.81 16.38 6.04
C LEU A 93 7.61 16.00 7.51
N VAL A 94 8.64 16.12 8.36
CA VAL A 94 8.55 15.80 9.79
C VAL A 94 7.68 16.78 10.60
N ARG A 95 7.31 17.93 10.05
CA ARG A 95 6.35 18.84 10.67
C ARG A 95 4.92 18.33 10.54
N HIS A 96 4.67 17.56 9.45
CA HIS A 96 3.38 16.97 9.15
C HIS A 96 3.25 15.57 9.77
N ASP A 97 4.34 14.78 9.76
CA ASP A 97 4.39 13.49 10.43
C ASP A 97 5.82 13.20 10.94
N PRO A 98 6.03 13.12 12.27
CA PRO A 98 7.36 12.89 12.84
C PRO A 98 7.93 11.48 12.56
N ARG A 99 7.16 10.56 11.97
CA ARG A 99 7.57 9.20 11.64
C ARG A 99 8.43 9.11 10.37
N TYR A 100 8.58 10.18 9.59
CA TYR A 100 9.42 10.18 8.39
C TYR A 100 10.88 9.86 8.73
N PRO A 101 11.50 8.83 8.11
CA PRO A 101 12.92 8.55 8.28
C PRO A 101 13.76 9.69 7.68
N THR A 102 14.96 9.92 8.21
CA THR A 102 15.84 10.92 7.63
C THR A 102 16.39 10.48 6.28
N GLY A 103 16.77 11.45 5.43
CA GLY A 103 17.44 11.13 4.15
C GLY A 103 18.73 10.31 4.37
N GLU A 104 19.49 10.58 5.44
CA GLU A 104 20.69 9.82 5.79
C GLU A 104 20.38 8.37 6.16
N GLN A 105 19.29 8.11 6.90
CA GLN A 105 18.84 6.75 7.21
C GLN A 105 18.48 5.96 5.94
N LEU A 106 17.79 6.60 5.00
CA LEU A 106 17.45 5.94 3.73
C LEU A 106 18.68 5.74 2.85
N LEU A 107 19.59 6.73 2.76
CA LEU A 107 20.85 6.60 2.02
C LEU A 107 21.69 5.43 2.54
N ALA A 108 21.79 5.27 3.86
CA ALA A 108 22.54 4.17 4.48
C ALA A 108 21.94 2.78 4.22
N ARG A 109 20.68 2.72 3.78
CA ARG A 109 19.94 1.49 3.43
C ARG A 109 19.73 1.33 1.92
N THR A 110 20.35 2.19 1.11
CA THR A 110 20.26 2.13 -0.35
C THR A 110 21.54 1.54 -0.93
N VAL A 111 21.41 0.43 -1.67
CA VAL A 111 22.55 -0.32 -2.21
C VAL A 111 22.32 -0.71 -3.67
N ALA A 112 23.41 -1.05 -4.38
CA ALA A 112 23.31 -1.71 -5.68
C ALA A 112 23.04 -3.20 -5.54
N GLY A 113 22.23 -3.74 -6.46
CA GLY A 113 22.03 -5.17 -6.66
C GLY A 113 22.71 -5.70 -7.94
N TYR A 114 23.63 -4.92 -8.52
CA TYR A 114 24.46 -5.25 -9.67
C TYR A 114 25.94 -4.99 -9.38
N ASP A 115 26.86 -5.40 -10.24
CA ASP A 115 28.31 -5.36 -10.04
C ASP A 115 28.73 -6.08 -8.75
N ASN A 116 28.50 -5.47 -7.60
CA ASN A 116 28.62 -6.11 -6.29
C ASN A 116 27.24 -6.51 -5.75
N VAL A 117 26.64 -7.57 -6.31
CA VAL A 117 25.33 -8.09 -5.90
C VAL A 117 25.27 -8.53 -4.42
N GLU A 118 26.43 -8.74 -3.80
CA GLU A 118 26.57 -9.12 -2.41
C GLU A 118 25.95 -8.10 -1.44
N ASP A 119 26.01 -6.82 -1.76
CA ASP A 119 25.45 -5.76 -0.92
C ASP A 119 23.93 -5.89 -0.82
N GLY A 120 23.25 -6.10 -1.96
CA GLY A 120 21.81 -6.33 -2.01
C GLY A 120 21.41 -7.66 -1.33
N VAL A 121 22.13 -8.74 -1.62
CA VAL A 121 21.87 -10.04 -1.01
C VAL A 121 22.05 -10.00 0.51
N ASN A 122 23.13 -9.39 0.99
CA ASN A 122 23.41 -9.24 2.42
C ASN A 122 22.39 -8.33 3.11
N LEU A 123 21.91 -7.29 2.43
CA LEU A 123 20.83 -6.44 2.95
C LEU A 123 19.57 -7.28 3.20
N VAL A 124 19.13 -8.08 2.22
CA VAL A 124 17.96 -8.96 2.37
C VAL A 124 18.16 -9.94 3.53
N ILE A 125 19.33 -10.62 3.59
CA ILE A 125 19.60 -11.61 4.65
C ILE A 125 19.60 -10.95 6.03
N ARG A 126 20.25 -9.80 6.20
CA ARG A 126 20.26 -9.07 7.49
C ARG A 126 18.87 -8.63 7.91
N ALA A 127 18.06 -8.11 6.98
CA ALA A 127 16.71 -7.67 7.28
C ALA A 127 15.84 -8.85 7.75
N VAL A 128 15.89 -9.98 7.05
CA VAL A 128 15.08 -11.16 7.40
C VAL A 128 15.59 -11.83 8.69
N ASP A 129 16.89 -11.87 8.91
CA ASP A 129 17.50 -12.46 10.12
C ASP A 129 17.43 -11.56 11.36
N SER A 130 17.00 -10.31 11.21
CA SER A 130 16.81 -9.39 12.34
C SER A 130 16.01 -10.05 13.47
N PRO A 131 16.27 -9.76 14.76
CA PRO A 131 15.47 -10.27 15.87
C PRO A 131 14.02 -9.81 15.87
N ASP A 132 13.68 -8.78 15.10
CA ASP A 132 12.30 -8.31 14.93
C ASP A 132 11.41 -9.44 14.37
N PRO A 133 10.33 -9.87 15.07
CA PRO A 133 9.50 -10.99 14.65
C PRO A 133 8.62 -10.70 13.42
N ARG A 134 8.41 -9.43 13.09
CA ARG A 134 7.56 -9.03 11.95
C ARG A 134 8.18 -9.50 10.64
N PRO A 135 7.38 -10.04 9.70
CA PRO A 135 7.88 -10.40 8.38
C PRO A 135 8.38 -9.17 7.61
N VAL A 136 9.28 -9.42 6.66
CA VAL A 136 9.75 -8.41 5.71
C VAL A 136 8.91 -8.52 4.43
N TRP A 137 8.26 -7.45 4.04
CA TRP A 137 7.59 -7.32 2.76
C TRP A 137 8.61 -6.94 1.70
N PHE A 138 8.72 -7.77 0.69
CA PHE A 138 9.62 -7.56 -0.42
C PHE A 138 8.81 -7.15 -1.65
N CYS A 139 8.97 -5.90 -2.07
CA CYS A 139 8.34 -5.35 -3.27
C CYS A 139 9.37 -5.33 -4.39
N ASN A 140 9.22 -6.22 -5.36
CA ASN A 140 10.06 -6.24 -6.54
C ASN A 140 9.37 -5.48 -7.68
N TRP A 141 10.03 -4.44 -8.16
CA TRP A 141 9.53 -3.57 -9.23
C TRP A 141 10.09 -3.95 -10.62
N GLY A 142 10.91 -4.95 -10.65
CA GLY A 142 11.56 -5.45 -11.84
C GLY A 142 13.03 -5.73 -11.58
N THR A 143 13.59 -6.56 -12.45
CA THR A 143 15.01 -6.83 -12.47
C THR A 143 15.57 -6.54 -13.85
N ASP A 144 16.81 -6.05 -13.92
CA ASP A 144 17.46 -5.90 -15.19
C ASP A 144 17.54 -7.25 -15.90
N ARG A 145 17.06 -7.30 -17.13
CA ARG A 145 17.10 -8.50 -17.97
C ARG A 145 18.54 -8.99 -18.22
N GLY A 146 19.54 -8.14 -17.97
CA GLY A 146 20.95 -8.47 -18.13
C GLY A 146 21.51 -9.34 -17.01
N SER A 147 21.15 -9.06 -15.74
CA SER A 147 21.53 -9.90 -14.56
C SER A 147 20.50 -10.98 -14.27
N GLY A 148 19.25 -10.75 -14.64
CA GLY A 148 18.14 -11.71 -14.67
C GLY A 148 17.66 -12.22 -13.33
N GLU A 149 18.23 -11.81 -12.18
CA GLU A 149 17.91 -12.38 -10.90
C GLU A 149 17.79 -11.32 -9.80
N SER A 150 16.66 -11.33 -9.09
CA SER A 150 16.44 -10.55 -7.87
C SER A 150 17.45 -10.88 -6.76
N CYS A 151 17.83 -9.88 -5.97
CA CYS A 151 18.64 -10.09 -4.77
C CYS A 151 17.95 -11.00 -3.75
N LEU A 152 16.61 -10.99 -3.68
CA LEU A 152 15.86 -11.95 -2.87
C LEU A 152 16.07 -13.39 -3.36
N LYS A 153 15.99 -13.62 -4.70
CA LYS A 153 16.23 -14.97 -5.24
C LYS A 153 17.63 -15.48 -4.85
N ARG A 154 18.64 -14.65 -5.03
CA ARG A 154 20.03 -14.99 -4.66
C ARG A 154 20.20 -15.22 -3.15
N ALA A 155 19.51 -14.42 -2.32
CA ALA A 155 19.49 -14.61 -0.87
C ALA A 155 18.86 -15.97 -0.49
N LEU A 156 17.75 -16.32 -1.13
CA LEU A 156 17.07 -17.61 -0.93
C LEU A 156 17.94 -18.80 -1.35
N ASP A 157 18.63 -18.71 -2.50
CA ASP A 157 19.57 -19.74 -2.96
C ASP A 157 20.72 -19.92 -1.98
N ARG A 158 21.32 -18.82 -1.51
CA ARG A 158 22.39 -18.84 -0.52
C ARG A 158 21.94 -19.47 0.79
N VAL A 159 20.84 -19.00 1.37
CA VAL A 159 20.30 -19.51 2.63
C VAL A 159 19.97 -21.01 2.53
N ARG A 160 19.39 -21.44 1.39
CA ARG A 160 19.12 -22.86 1.14
C ARG A 160 20.42 -23.69 1.13
N SER A 161 21.46 -23.20 0.47
CA SER A 161 22.75 -23.87 0.39
C SER A 161 23.48 -23.91 1.73
N GLU A 162 23.52 -22.80 2.47
CA GLU A 162 24.31 -22.66 3.69
C GLU A 162 23.63 -23.24 4.94
N ARG A 163 22.27 -23.17 5.00
CA ARG A 163 21.51 -23.48 6.23
C ARG A 163 20.62 -24.70 6.09
N GLY A 164 20.65 -25.39 4.95
CA GLY A 164 19.84 -26.57 4.68
C GLY A 164 18.33 -26.30 4.68
N ALA A 165 17.53 -27.37 4.61
CA ALA A 165 16.07 -27.28 4.43
C ALA A 165 15.34 -26.53 5.56
N GLU A 166 15.74 -26.79 6.83
CA GLU A 166 15.06 -26.10 7.96
C GLU A 166 15.42 -24.62 8.05
N GLY A 167 16.69 -24.25 7.84
CA GLY A 167 17.13 -22.86 7.84
C GLY A 167 16.47 -22.06 6.71
N TYR A 168 16.38 -22.67 5.54
CA TYR A 168 15.67 -22.12 4.40
C TYR A 168 14.17 -21.92 4.70
N ALA A 169 13.50 -22.91 5.28
CA ALA A 169 12.10 -22.82 5.64
C ALA A 169 11.83 -21.68 6.64
N ARG A 170 12.64 -21.59 7.70
CA ARG A 170 12.52 -20.49 8.69
C ARG A 170 12.72 -19.12 8.05
N PHE A 171 13.73 -18.95 7.22
CA PHE A 171 14.01 -17.71 6.51
C PHE A 171 12.83 -17.32 5.59
N LYS A 172 12.39 -18.25 4.75
CA LYS A 172 11.32 -18.00 3.77
C LYS A 172 9.97 -17.64 4.43
N ASN A 173 9.66 -18.25 5.60
CA ASN A 173 8.45 -17.92 6.34
C ASN A 173 8.42 -16.49 6.89
N ARG A 174 9.55 -15.81 6.94
CA ARG A 174 9.66 -14.41 7.37
C ARG A 174 9.59 -13.41 6.20
N VAL A 175 9.42 -13.88 4.99
CA VAL A 175 9.28 -13.06 3.79
C VAL A 175 7.82 -13.06 3.32
N ARG A 176 7.34 -11.90 2.95
CA ARG A 176 6.09 -11.70 2.20
C ARG A 176 6.46 -11.07 0.88
N LEU A 177 5.80 -11.47 -0.18
CA LEU A 177 6.17 -11.06 -1.53
C LEU A 177 5.03 -10.32 -2.22
N SER A 178 5.29 -9.08 -2.60
CA SER A 178 4.48 -8.32 -3.56
C SER A 178 5.37 -8.03 -4.77
N SER A 179 5.08 -8.66 -5.92
CA SER A 179 6.08 -8.75 -6.99
C SER A 179 5.52 -8.95 -8.38
N ALA A 180 6.32 -8.49 -9.36
CA ALA A 180 6.16 -8.78 -10.78
C ALA A 180 7.00 -9.97 -11.27
N ASP A 181 8.00 -10.40 -10.52
CA ASP A 181 9.01 -11.33 -11.00
C ASP A 181 8.79 -12.78 -10.57
N LYS A 182 9.34 -13.66 -11.40
CA LYS A 182 9.43 -15.08 -11.11
C LYS A 182 10.67 -15.36 -10.29
N PHE A 183 10.48 -15.89 -9.09
CA PHE A 183 11.58 -16.31 -8.20
C PHE A 183 12.01 -17.76 -8.45
N GLY A 184 11.87 -18.24 -9.69
CA GLY A 184 12.25 -19.58 -10.10
C GLY A 184 11.52 -20.66 -9.30
N ASP A 185 12.25 -21.67 -8.86
CA ASP A 185 11.75 -22.79 -8.08
C ASP A 185 11.34 -22.43 -6.63
N HIS A 186 11.69 -21.22 -6.16
CA HIS A 186 11.24 -20.74 -4.86
C HIS A 186 9.76 -20.43 -4.78
N THR A 187 9.09 -20.18 -5.91
CA THR A 187 7.69 -19.76 -5.97
C THR A 187 6.68 -20.87 -6.14
N GLY A 188 7.09 -22.10 -6.40
CA GLY A 188 6.12 -23.14 -6.74
C GLY A 188 6.47 -24.52 -6.20
N ALA A 189 7.45 -25.15 -6.82
CA ALA A 189 7.74 -26.55 -6.62
C ALA A 189 8.51 -26.86 -5.32
N ILE A 190 9.22 -25.88 -4.75
CA ILE A 190 9.98 -26.05 -3.52
C ILE A 190 9.17 -25.59 -2.31
N ALA A 191 8.88 -26.52 -1.43
CA ALA A 191 8.27 -26.26 -0.13
C ALA A 191 9.27 -25.64 0.87
N PRO A 192 8.85 -24.76 1.78
CA PRO A 192 7.51 -24.16 1.81
C PRO A 192 7.34 -23.10 0.70
N PRO A 193 6.13 -22.94 0.15
CA PRO A 193 5.82 -21.78 -0.69
C PRO A 193 5.99 -20.50 0.13
N PHE A 194 6.04 -19.32 -0.54
CA PHE A 194 5.92 -18.08 0.21
C PHE A 194 4.58 -18.06 0.94
N PRO A 195 4.54 -17.66 2.22
CA PRO A 195 3.29 -17.60 2.99
C PRO A 195 2.23 -16.70 2.33
N LEU A 196 2.68 -15.66 1.65
CA LEU A 196 1.84 -14.81 0.82
C LEU A 196 2.68 -14.30 -0.36
N TRP A 197 2.17 -14.53 -1.56
CA TRP A 197 2.69 -13.96 -2.79
C TRP A 197 1.55 -13.32 -3.58
N VAL A 198 1.55 -11.99 -3.65
CA VAL A 198 0.58 -11.22 -4.42
C VAL A 198 1.24 -10.75 -5.70
N ASP A 199 0.71 -11.16 -6.84
CA ASP A 199 1.14 -10.67 -8.14
C ASP A 199 0.34 -9.42 -8.52
N THR A 200 0.91 -8.27 -8.23
CA THR A 200 0.31 -6.98 -8.54
C THR A 200 0.38 -6.62 -10.02
N PHE A 201 1.18 -7.34 -10.80
CA PHE A 201 1.49 -7.01 -12.19
C PHE A 201 0.83 -7.93 -13.22
N ARG A 202 0.49 -9.17 -12.84
CA ARG A 202 -0.18 -10.06 -13.78
C ARG A 202 -1.65 -9.76 -13.87
N PRO A 203 -2.14 -9.47 -15.07
CA PRO A 203 -3.57 -9.43 -15.30
C PRO A 203 -4.15 -10.84 -15.12
N PRO A 204 -5.40 -10.98 -14.68
CA PRO A 204 -6.17 -12.18 -15.00
C PRO A 204 -6.27 -12.32 -16.53
N LEU A 205 -6.71 -13.48 -16.98
CA LEU A 205 -6.82 -14.03 -18.33
C LEU A 205 -7.22 -13.10 -19.49
N ASP A 206 -7.57 -11.84 -19.25
CA ASP A 206 -7.96 -10.90 -20.31
C ASP A 206 -6.78 -10.30 -21.11
N GLY A 207 -5.54 -10.70 -20.80
CA GLY A 207 -4.33 -10.31 -21.51
C GLY A 207 -3.92 -8.84 -21.42
N LYS A 208 -4.64 -8.02 -20.66
CA LYS A 208 -4.32 -6.61 -20.50
C LYS A 208 -3.17 -6.42 -19.52
N ARG A 209 -2.15 -5.69 -19.92
CA ARG A 209 -1.01 -5.40 -19.06
C ARG A 209 -1.43 -4.53 -17.87
N TRP A 210 -1.07 -4.97 -16.67
CA TRP A 210 -1.51 -4.38 -15.42
C TRP A 210 -1.04 -2.94 -15.20
N TYR A 211 0.23 -2.64 -15.43
CA TYR A 211 0.80 -1.33 -15.18
C TYR A 211 0.16 -0.19 -16.01
N HIS A 212 -0.40 -0.51 -17.18
CA HIS A 212 -1.16 0.47 -17.95
C HIS A 212 -2.51 0.82 -17.31
N ARG A 213 -3.03 -0.02 -16.42
CA ARG A 213 -4.29 0.24 -15.73
C ARG A 213 -4.16 1.29 -14.65
N PHE A 214 -3.06 1.29 -13.88
CA PHE A 214 -2.89 2.25 -12.81
C PHE A 214 -3.02 3.67 -13.35
N SER A 215 -2.21 4.05 -14.31
CA SER A 215 -2.28 5.39 -14.90
C SER A 215 -3.61 5.67 -15.61
N ALA A 216 -4.17 4.70 -16.32
CA ALA A 216 -5.46 4.87 -17.01
C ALA A 216 -6.60 5.21 -16.05
N LEU A 217 -6.56 4.66 -14.83
CA LEU A 217 -7.62 4.83 -13.82
C LEU A 217 -7.37 5.99 -12.85
N THR A 218 -6.11 6.36 -12.65
CA THR A 218 -5.73 7.28 -11.57
C THR A 218 -5.25 8.65 -12.05
N ALA A 219 -4.59 8.74 -13.21
CA ALA A 219 -3.87 9.93 -13.64
C ALA A 219 -4.66 11.25 -13.67
N ARG A 220 -5.99 11.16 -13.73
CA ARG A 220 -6.89 12.34 -13.72
C ARG A 220 -8.00 12.22 -12.69
N ALA A 221 -7.91 11.26 -11.79
CA ALA A 221 -8.93 11.03 -10.76
C ALA A 221 -9.06 12.26 -9.85
N GLY A 222 -10.29 12.72 -9.61
CA GLY A 222 -10.54 13.88 -8.78
C GLY A 222 -9.96 15.20 -9.31
N GLY A 223 -9.59 15.27 -10.60
CA GLY A 223 -8.93 16.42 -11.19
C GLY A 223 -7.43 16.49 -10.93
N PHE A 224 -6.82 15.35 -10.52
CA PHE A 224 -5.38 15.25 -10.34
C PHE A 224 -4.63 15.55 -11.66
N ASP A 225 -3.51 16.25 -11.53
CA ASP A 225 -2.63 16.60 -12.63
C ASP A 225 -1.18 16.52 -12.16
N ILE A 226 -0.37 15.69 -12.82
CA ILE A 226 0.98 15.38 -12.36
C ILE A 226 1.92 16.60 -12.41
N GLU A 227 1.73 17.47 -13.38
CA GLU A 227 2.58 18.67 -13.51
C GLU A 227 2.27 19.66 -12.38
N ARG A 228 0.99 19.90 -12.10
CA ARG A 228 0.54 20.82 -11.06
C ARG A 228 0.73 20.24 -9.65
N ASP A 229 0.35 18.96 -9.44
CA ASP A 229 0.16 18.39 -8.11
C ASP A 229 1.40 17.63 -7.59
N VAL A 230 2.41 17.41 -8.46
CA VAL A 230 3.62 16.71 -8.08
C VAL A 230 4.89 17.47 -8.47
N ARG A 231 5.01 17.93 -9.72
CA ARG A 231 6.27 18.44 -10.25
C ARG A 231 6.49 19.90 -9.94
N THR A 232 5.52 20.74 -10.27
CA THR A 232 5.66 22.21 -10.19
C THR A 232 5.38 22.69 -8.76
N GLY A 233 6.40 23.30 -8.14
CA GLY A 233 6.26 23.90 -6.81
C GLY A 233 6.37 22.91 -5.65
N HIS A 234 6.63 21.62 -5.88
CA HIS A 234 6.70 20.59 -4.82
C HIS A 234 8.14 20.18 -4.46
N GLY A 235 9.06 21.15 -4.58
CA GLY A 235 10.44 21.01 -4.13
C GLY A 235 11.31 20.10 -5.00
N PRO A 236 12.52 19.76 -4.50
CA PRO A 236 13.49 19.02 -5.26
C PRO A 236 13.03 17.58 -5.57
N LEU A 237 12.23 16.95 -4.70
CA LEU A 237 11.73 15.60 -4.95
C LEU A 237 10.71 15.59 -6.09
N GLY A 238 9.74 16.50 -6.09
CA GLY A 238 8.74 16.63 -7.16
C GLY A 238 9.37 16.94 -8.51
N ALA A 239 10.41 17.77 -8.53
CA ALA A 239 11.14 18.12 -9.76
C ALA A 239 11.82 16.92 -10.44
N LEU A 240 12.13 15.85 -9.69
CA LEU A 240 12.72 14.62 -10.20
C LEU A 240 11.70 13.61 -10.74
N TYR A 241 10.39 13.88 -10.61
CA TYR A 241 9.37 12.98 -11.17
C TYR A 241 9.42 13.03 -12.71
N PRO A 242 9.76 11.93 -13.40
CA PRO A 242 9.95 11.94 -14.85
C PRO A 242 8.62 11.98 -15.61
N THR A 243 8.62 12.61 -16.78
CA THR A 243 7.44 12.77 -17.66
C THR A 243 7.63 12.25 -19.08
N ASN A 244 8.75 11.60 -19.34
CA ASN A 244 9.13 11.11 -20.67
C ASN A 244 8.50 9.75 -21.04
N THR A 245 7.35 9.43 -20.50
CA THR A 245 6.74 8.09 -20.62
C THR A 245 5.71 7.96 -21.73
N GLY A 246 5.45 8.96 -22.53
CA GLY A 246 4.29 8.97 -23.42
C GLY A 246 2.94 9.09 -22.68
N MET A 247 2.91 8.82 -21.38
CA MET A 247 1.84 9.11 -20.44
C MET A 247 2.42 9.92 -19.27
N PRO A 248 1.79 11.00 -18.81
CA PRO A 248 2.31 11.84 -17.73
C PRO A 248 2.60 11.08 -16.45
N GLN A 249 1.78 10.09 -16.14
CA GLN A 249 1.91 9.19 -15.02
C GLN A 249 1.82 7.74 -15.53
N LYS A 250 2.79 6.90 -15.20
CA LYS A 250 2.78 5.46 -15.46
C LYS A 250 2.71 4.68 -14.16
N GLU A 251 3.70 4.84 -13.28
CA GLU A 251 3.75 4.30 -11.93
C GLU A 251 3.34 2.81 -11.82
N GLY A 252 3.89 1.97 -12.70
CA GLY A 252 3.54 0.55 -12.75
C GLY A 252 3.80 -0.18 -11.44
N ASP A 253 4.80 0.24 -10.69
CA ASP A 253 5.30 -0.43 -9.48
C ASP A 253 4.63 0.04 -8.19
N THR A 254 3.98 1.19 -8.26
CA THR A 254 3.29 1.84 -7.11
C THR A 254 2.32 0.91 -6.41
N MET A 255 1.65 0.04 -7.13
CA MET A 255 0.66 -0.88 -6.55
C MET A 255 1.26 -1.89 -5.60
N SER A 256 2.54 -2.24 -5.73
CA SER A 256 3.20 -3.20 -4.86
C SER A 256 3.20 -2.76 -3.40
N PHE A 257 3.47 -1.48 -3.12
CA PHE A 257 3.44 -0.94 -1.78
C PHE A 257 2.08 -0.35 -1.38
N LEU A 258 1.28 0.15 -2.32
CA LEU A 258 -0.11 0.54 -2.01
C LEU A 258 -0.97 -0.65 -1.57
N TYR A 259 -0.61 -1.87 -1.99
CA TYR A 259 -1.27 -3.09 -1.53
C TYR A 259 -1.16 -3.26 0.00
N ILE A 260 0.00 -2.94 0.55
CA ILE A 260 0.31 -3.10 1.98
C ILE A 260 0.19 -1.80 2.78
N LEU A 261 -0.09 -0.67 2.13
CA LEU A 261 -0.26 0.62 2.82
C LEU A 261 -1.43 0.54 3.80
N PRO A 262 -1.22 0.83 5.09
CA PRO A 262 -2.28 0.73 6.10
C PRO A 262 -3.28 1.89 5.94
N THR A 263 -4.39 1.62 5.28
CA THR A 263 -5.45 2.60 5.00
C THR A 263 -6.64 2.52 5.97
N GLY A 264 -6.62 1.59 6.94
CA GLY A 264 -7.77 1.30 7.82
C GLY A 264 -8.84 0.41 7.16
N MET A 265 -8.59 -0.02 5.92
CA MET A 265 -9.53 -0.78 5.12
C MET A 265 -8.97 -2.15 4.69
N ASN A 266 -7.65 -2.29 4.57
CA ASN A 266 -6.98 -3.51 4.13
C ASN A 266 -6.23 -4.22 5.25
N ASP A 267 -6.22 -5.55 5.19
CA ASP A 267 -5.24 -6.40 5.85
C ASP A 267 -4.36 -7.02 4.77
N PRO A 268 -3.03 -6.80 4.80
CA PRO A 268 -2.14 -7.35 3.78
C PRO A 268 -2.13 -8.89 3.73
N ASN A 269 -2.54 -9.57 4.79
CA ASN A 269 -2.65 -11.04 4.84
C ASN A 269 -3.98 -11.55 4.28
N GLU A 270 -4.92 -10.65 3.96
CA GLU A 270 -6.25 -10.96 3.44
C GLU A 270 -6.47 -10.29 2.07
N PRO A 271 -5.84 -10.79 1.00
CA PRO A 271 -5.87 -10.15 -0.32
C PRO A 271 -7.28 -9.97 -0.89
N MET A 272 -8.23 -10.85 -0.50
CA MET A 272 -9.63 -10.76 -0.88
C MET A 272 -10.35 -9.54 -0.34
N TRP A 273 -9.81 -8.87 0.68
CA TRP A 273 -10.48 -7.72 1.29
C TRP A 273 -10.30 -6.43 0.52
N GLY A 274 -9.29 -6.36 -0.35
CA GLY A 274 -9.01 -5.20 -1.18
C GLY A 274 -8.25 -4.09 -0.46
N SER A 275 -7.53 -3.30 -1.25
CA SER A 275 -6.68 -2.19 -0.84
C SER A 275 -6.73 -1.08 -1.91
N TRP A 276 -5.95 -0.03 -1.74
CA TRP A 276 -5.76 0.98 -2.79
C TRP A 276 -5.05 0.43 -4.05
N ALA A 277 -4.44 -0.76 -3.97
CA ALA A 277 -3.88 -1.44 -5.14
C ALA A 277 -4.87 -2.40 -5.83
N GLY A 278 -6.10 -2.48 -5.33
CA GLY A 278 -7.11 -3.40 -5.84
C GLY A 278 -7.39 -4.57 -4.90
N ARG A 279 -8.13 -5.56 -5.39
CA ARG A 279 -8.54 -6.76 -4.66
C ARG A 279 -8.02 -8.00 -5.38
N TYR A 280 -7.45 -8.93 -4.62
CA TYR A 280 -6.79 -10.13 -5.13
C TYR A 280 -7.46 -11.39 -4.59
N GLY A 281 -7.51 -12.42 -5.41
CA GLY A 281 -8.07 -13.72 -5.08
C GLY A 281 -7.25 -14.85 -5.68
N PRO A 282 -7.69 -16.12 -5.52
CA PRO A 282 -7.02 -17.25 -6.13
C PRO A 282 -6.78 -17.04 -7.62
N ASN A 283 -5.60 -17.41 -8.07
CA ASN A 283 -5.25 -17.31 -9.49
C ASN A 283 -5.69 -18.56 -10.23
N GLU A 284 -6.72 -18.44 -11.07
CA GLU A 284 -7.27 -19.53 -11.86
C GLU A 284 -6.29 -20.10 -12.89
N GLU A 285 -5.29 -19.31 -13.33
CA GLU A 285 -4.21 -19.79 -14.20
C GLU A 285 -3.19 -20.69 -13.47
N CYS A 286 -3.17 -20.63 -12.14
CA CYS A 286 -2.24 -21.38 -11.31
C CYS A 286 -2.99 -22.08 -10.16
N PRO A 287 -3.94 -22.99 -10.45
CA PRO A 287 -4.78 -23.62 -9.42
C PRO A 287 -3.98 -24.50 -8.44
N ASP A 288 -2.80 -24.93 -8.84
CA ASP A 288 -1.84 -25.67 -8.02
C ASP A 288 -1.03 -24.78 -7.05
N LYS A 289 -1.24 -23.45 -7.10
CA LYS A 289 -0.52 -22.47 -6.28
C LYS A 289 -1.49 -21.62 -5.45
N PRO A 290 -2.08 -22.18 -4.39
CA PRO A 290 -3.12 -21.50 -3.61
C PRO A 290 -2.62 -20.24 -2.86
N TYR A 291 -1.31 -20.04 -2.83
CA TYR A 291 -0.63 -18.87 -2.25
C TYR A 291 -0.39 -17.75 -3.28
N PHE A 292 -0.68 -18.00 -4.56
CA PHE A 292 -0.49 -17.02 -5.63
C PHE A 292 -1.81 -16.33 -5.94
N TRP A 293 -1.91 -15.07 -5.61
CA TRP A 293 -3.11 -14.26 -5.70
C TRP A 293 -3.08 -13.37 -6.92
N ALA A 294 -4.19 -13.29 -7.63
CA ALA A 294 -4.37 -12.46 -8.83
C ALA A 294 -5.54 -11.49 -8.68
N ASN A 295 -5.48 -10.38 -9.40
CA ASN A 295 -6.47 -9.32 -9.36
C ASN A 295 -7.88 -9.82 -9.73
N GLN A 296 -8.87 -9.48 -8.92
CA GLN A 296 -10.28 -9.86 -9.04
C GLN A 296 -11.12 -8.75 -9.69
N SER A 297 -12.43 -8.95 -9.78
CA SER A 297 -13.38 -7.96 -10.31
C SER A 297 -14.37 -7.53 -9.23
N ASP A 298 -14.73 -6.25 -9.22
CA ASP A 298 -15.75 -5.66 -8.36
C ASP A 298 -16.94 -5.14 -9.19
N ASN A 299 -18.12 -5.19 -8.60
CA ASN A 299 -19.27 -4.45 -9.09
C ASN A 299 -19.27 -3.04 -8.47
N TRP A 300 -19.06 -2.03 -9.30
CA TRP A 300 -19.06 -0.64 -8.87
C TRP A 300 -19.71 0.23 -9.94
N GLN A 301 -20.58 1.16 -9.49
CA GLN A 301 -21.35 2.02 -10.38
C GLN A 301 -22.11 1.24 -11.49
N GLY A 302 -22.67 0.08 -11.12
CA GLY A 302 -23.48 -0.75 -12.02
C GLY A 302 -22.70 -1.56 -13.06
N THR A 303 -21.38 -1.58 -13.00
CA THR A 303 -20.53 -2.39 -13.90
C THR A 303 -19.65 -3.35 -13.10
N VAL A 304 -19.43 -4.55 -13.64
CA VAL A 304 -18.50 -5.53 -13.09
C VAL A 304 -17.21 -5.47 -13.90
N SER A 305 -16.14 -5.09 -13.23
CA SER A 305 -14.83 -4.95 -13.88
C SER A 305 -13.71 -5.13 -12.87
N ARG A 306 -12.61 -5.67 -13.36
CA ARG A 306 -11.33 -5.69 -12.63
C ARG A 306 -10.83 -4.28 -12.31
N ASP A 307 -11.10 -3.33 -13.21
CA ASP A 307 -10.69 -1.95 -13.04
C ASP A 307 -11.36 -1.30 -11.84
N ASN A 308 -12.57 -1.72 -11.50
CA ASN A 308 -13.34 -1.21 -10.37
C ASN A 308 -12.67 -1.45 -9.02
N THR A 309 -11.86 -2.51 -8.88
CA THR A 309 -11.11 -2.79 -7.65
C THR A 309 -10.10 -1.68 -7.30
N LEU A 310 -9.67 -0.91 -8.29
CA LEU A 310 -8.76 0.24 -8.16
C LEU A 310 -9.49 1.57 -8.34
N ALA A 311 -10.33 1.69 -9.38
CA ALA A 311 -10.96 2.96 -9.77
C ALA A 311 -11.80 3.59 -8.64
N ARG A 312 -12.44 2.76 -7.81
CA ARG A 312 -13.24 3.22 -6.66
C ARG A 312 -12.43 3.98 -5.60
N TRP A 313 -11.12 3.77 -5.55
CA TRP A 313 -10.21 4.42 -4.60
C TRP A 313 -9.35 5.51 -5.24
N ALA A 314 -9.41 5.66 -6.56
CA ALA A 314 -8.48 6.50 -7.33
C ALA A 314 -8.45 7.96 -6.87
N VAL A 315 -9.59 8.55 -6.51
CA VAL A 315 -9.65 9.92 -5.99
C VAL A 315 -8.95 10.04 -4.65
N ALA A 316 -9.21 9.09 -3.73
CA ALA A 316 -8.62 9.12 -2.39
C ALA A 316 -7.09 8.98 -2.46
N LEU A 317 -6.59 7.99 -3.20
CA LEU A 317 -5.14 7.75 -3.31
C LEU A 317 -4.39 8.89 -4.03
N GLN A 318 -5.01 9.57 -5.00
CA GLN A 318 -4.36 10.69 -5.69
C GLN A 318 -4.37 11.96 -4.85
N ASN A 319 -5.46 12.23 -4.14
CA ASN A 319 -5.52 13.37 -3.24
C ASN A 319 -4.55 13.22 -2.06
N ASP A 320 -4.40 12.00 -1.51
CA ASP A 320 -3.42 11.73 -0.47
C ASP A 320 -1.98 11.92 -0.98
N PHE A 321 -1.68 11.45 -2.21
CA PHE A 321 -0.37 11.69 -2.81
C PHE A 321 -0.09 13.19 -3.00
N ARG A 322 -1.06 13.93 -3.53
CA ARG A 322 -0.96 15.39 -3.67
C ARG A 322 -0.68 16.07 -2.33
N ALA A 323 -1.44 15.76 -1.29
CA ALA A 323 -1.22 16.35 0.04
C ALA A 323 0.19 16.08 0.56
N ARG A 324 0.70 14.86 0.38
CA ARG A 324 2.08 14.51 0.79
C ARG A 324 3.15 15.24 -0.04
N MET A 325 2.86 15.56 -1.30
CA MET A 325 3.73 16.42 -2.11
C MET A 325 3.66 17.89 -1.62
N ASP A 326 2.47 18.38 -1.22
CA ASP A 326 2.34 19.68 -0.57
C ASP A 326 3.18 19.73 0.73
N TRP A 327 3.23 18.64 1.53
CA TRP A 327 4.06 18.55 2.73
C TRP A 327 5.56 18.68 2.45
N CYS A 328 6.03 18.34 1.27
CA CYS A 328 7.45 18.53 0.90
C CYS A 328 7.89 19.98 0.96
N VAL A 329 6.97 20.94 0.80
CA VAL A 329 7.26 22.38 0.71
C VAL A 329 6.57 23.21 1.81
N ALA A 330 5.59 22.65 2.51
CA ALA A 330 4.90 23.34 3.59
C ALA A 330 5.78 23.37 4.86
N ASP A 331 6.27 24.54 5.20
CA ASP A 331 7.17 24.77 6.35
C ASP A 331 6.44 24.95 7.69
N GLU A 332 5.12 24.90 7.69
CA GLU A 332 4.22 24.91 8.85
C GLU A 332 3.11 23.90 8.67
N TYR A 333 2.69 23.24 9.75
CA TYR A 333 1.60 22.26 9.74
C TYR A 333 0.32 22.82 9.09
N SER A 334 -0.06 24.04 9.44
CA SER A 334 -1.26 24.71 8.97
C SER A 334 -1.27 25.10 7.49
N LYS A 335 -0.15 24.91 6.77
CA LYS A 335 -0.04 25.27 5.33
C LYS A 335 -0.38 24.13 4.38
N ALA A 336 -0.69 22.95 4.90
CA ALA A 336 -1.10 21.81 4.11
C ALA A 336 -2.25 21.07 4.79
N ASN A 337 -3.04 20.32 4.01
CA ASN A 337 -4.13 19.53 4.54
C ASN A 337 -3.66 18.17 5.06
N HIS A 338 -4.36 17.66 6.10
CA HIS A 338 -4.12 16.35 6.71
C HIS A 338 -5.39 15.51 6.71
N ALA A 339 -5.22 14.19 6.59
CA ALA A 339 -6.35 13.28 6.56
C ALA A 339 -7.12 13.28 7.89
N PRO A 340 -8.45 13.16 7.85
CA PRO A 340 -9.25 13.02 9.06
C PRO A 340 -8.89 11.76 9.83
N VAL A 341 -9.21 11.76 11.12
CA VAL A 341 -9.12 10.60 12.00
C VAL A 341 -10.49 9.93 12.06
N ALA A 342 -10.63 8.79 11.39
CA ALA A 342 -11.87 8.02 11.39
C ALA A 342 -11.96 7.15 12.64
N VAL A 343 -13.03 7.32 13.42
CA VAL A 343 -13.35 6.51 14.59
C VAL A 343 -14.45 5.51 14.23
N LEU A 344 -14.25 4.24 14.56
CA LEU A 344 -15.25 3.19 14.38
C LEU A 344 -15.57 2.55 15.71
N ASN A 345 -16.82 2.72 16.20
CA ASN A 345 -17.28 2.22 17.50
C ASN A 345 -16.37 2.61 18.68
N GLY A 346 -15.81 3.84 18.63
CA GLY A 346 -14.94 4.37 19.67
C GLY A 346 -13.45 4.02 19.49
N ASP A 347 -13.11 3.20 18.51
CA ASP A 347 -11.73 2.86 18.15
C ASP A 347 -11.22 3.74 17.00
N CYS A 348 -10.11 4.43 17.23
CA CYS A 348 -9.45 5.34 16.27
C CYS A 348 -8.18 4.74 15.64
N SER A 349 -7.80 3.51 15.97
CA SER A 349 -6.71 2.81 15.30
C SER A 349 -7.06 2.57 13.81
N ARG A 350 -6.09 2.12 13.02
CA ARG A 350 -6.36 1.67 11.65
C ARG A 350 -6.59 0.16 11.55
N ASP A 351 -6.71 -0.52 12.69
CA ASP A 351 -6.97 -1.96 12.75
C ASP A 351 -8.38 -2.31 12.28
N ILE A 352 -8.52 -3.49 11.73
CA ILE A 352 -9.82 -4.01 11.30
C ILE A 352 -10.66 -4.38 12.52
N LEU A 353 -11.88 -3.84 12.60
CA LEU A 353 -12.82 -4.17 13.65
C LEU A 353 -13.54 -5.51 13.35
N HIS A 354 -13.27 -6.54 14.15
CA HIS A 354 -13.96 -7.81 14.05
C HIS A 354 -15.16 -7.85 14.99
N MET A 355 -16.33 -8.15 14.43
CA MET A 355 -17.60 -8.26 15.18
C MET A 355 -18.24 -9.62 14.93
N ARG A 356 -19.10 -10.05 15.85
CA ARG A 356 -19.95 -11.24 15.68
C ARG A 356 -21.40 -10.83 15.85
N ALA A 357 -22.27 -11.40 15.03
CA ALA A 357 -23.70 -11.19 15.12
C ALA A 357 -24.45 -12.53 14.93
N ARG A 358 -25.60 -12.65 15.58
CA ARG A 358 -26.54 -13.73 15.34
C ARG A 358 -27.41 -13.39 14.11
N PRO A 359 -27.93 -14.39 13.39
CA PRO A 359 -28.94 -14.12 12.38
C PRO A 359 -30.10 -13.28 12.93
N CYS A 360 -30.54 -12.30 12.14
CA CYS A 360 -31.58 -11.32 12.50
C CYS A 360 -31.20 -10.34 13.63
N GLU A 361 -30.00 -10.36 14.15
CA GLU A 361 -29.51 -9.37 15.12
C GLU A 361 -29.25 -8.03 14.44
N THR A 362 -29.59 -6.94 15.11
CA THR A 362 -29.25 -5.60 14.65
C THR A 362 -27.82 -5.26 15.01
N VAL A 363 -26.99 -5.06 14.00
CA VAL A 363 -25.59 -4.60 14.13
C VAL A 363 -25.58 -3.08 14.06
N GLN A 364 -25.07 -2.45 15.12
CA GLN A 364 -24.92 -1.00 15.20
C GLN A 364 -23.47 -0.58 14.95
N LEU A 365 -23.28 0.49 14.18
CA LEU A 365 -21.99 1.06 13.85
C LEU A 365 -22.01 2.57 14.08
N SER A 366 -20.92 3.12 14.59
CA SER A 366 -20.79 4.52 14.93
C SER A 366 -19.47 5.10 14.45
N ALA A 367 -19.55 6.25 13.77
CA ALA A 367 -18.42 7.10 13.42
C ALA A 367 -18.25 8.27 14.40
N GLN A 368 -19.02 8.28 15.50
CA GLN A 368 -18.93 9.36 16.49
C GLN A 368 -17.53 9.44 17.09
N GLY A 369 -17.02 10.67 17.23
CA GLY A 369 -15.67 10.92 17.69
C GLY A 369 -14.64 11.05 16.53
N SER A 370 -15.05 10.83 15.28
CA SER A 370 -14.18 11.19 14.14
C SER A 370 -13.91 12.68 14.12
N THR A 371 -12.66 13.05 13.88
CA THR A 371 -12.16 14.44 13.93
C THR A 371 -11.31 14.75 12.72
N ASP A 372 -11.08 16.03 12.50
CA ASP A 372 -10.14 16.52 11.52
C ASP A 372 -9.03 17.33 12.22
N PRO A 373 -7.75 17.05 11.94
CA PRO A 373 -6.65 17.74 12.61
C PRO A 373 -6.53 19.22 12.22
N ASP A 374 -7.04 19.60 11.05
CA ASP A 374 -7.03 20.99 10.56
C ASP A 374 -8.34 21.72 10.88
N GLY A 375 -9.30 21.03 11.50
CA GLY A 375 -10.62 21.57 11.85
C GLY A 375 -11.60 21.62 10.66
N ASN A 376 -11.34 20.86 9.61
CA ASN A 376 -12.22 20.78 8.46
C ASN A 376 -13.54 20.08 8.80
N SER A 377 -14.59 20.41 8.04
CA SER A 377 -15.88 19.72 8.15
C SER A 377 -15.80 18.31 7.56
N LEU A 378 -16.41 17.37 8.25
CA LEU A 378 -16.39 15.96 7.87
C LEU A 378 -17.70 15.50 7.22
N LYS A 379 -17.57 14.68 6.19
CA LYS A 379 -18.66 13.93 5.58
C LYS A 379 -18.46 12.44 5.85
N THR A 380 -19.46 11.82 6.46
CA THR A 380 -19.47 10.38 6.74
C THR A 380 -20.15 9.64 5.60
N SER A 381 -19.63 8.47 5.22
CA SER A 381 -20.26 7.54 4.30
C SER A 381 -20.03 6.10 4.74
N TRP A 382 -21.09 5.29 4.70
CA TRP A 382 -21.06 3.86 5.01
C TRP A 382 -21.53 3.06 3.82
N PHE A 383 -20.85 1.97 3.53
CA PHE A 383 -21.30 1.00 2.52
C PHE A 383 -20.79 -0.41 2.81
N VAL A 384 -21.54 -1.39 2.34
CA VAL A 384 -21.07 -2.78 2.32
C VAL A 384 -20.14 -2.97 1.13
N TYR A 385 -19.07 -3.75 1.34
CA TYR A 385 -18.16 -4.20 0.27
C TYR A 385 -18.38 -5.71 0.06
N PRO A 386 -19.39 -6.09 -0.75
CA PRO A 386 -19.87 -7.46 -0.80
C PRO A 386 -18.83 -8.43 -1.38
N GLU A 387 -17.99 -7.97 -2.31
CA GLU A 387 -16.98 -8.81 -2.95
C GLU A 387 -15.82 -9.19 -2.01
N ALA A 388 -15.66 -8.45 -0.92
CA ALA A 388 -14.66 -8.76 0.11
C ALA A 388 -15.17 -9.78 1.13
N GLY A 389 -16.50 -9.94 1.25
CA GLY A 389 -17.15 -10.87 2.17
C GLY A 389 -17.52 -12.19 1.51
N THR A 390 -17.98 -13.13 2.34
CA THR A 390 -18.55 -14.41 1.86
C THR A 390 -20.08 -14.36 1.73
N HIS A 391 -20.72 -13.33 2.30
CA HIS A 391 -22.14 -13.06 2.11
C HIS A 391 -22.31 -11.97 1.06
N THR A 392 -22.79 -12.35 -0.12
CA THR A 392 -22.87 -11.47 -1.31
C THR A 392 -24.28 -10.93 -1.56
N SER A 393 -25.29 -11.34 -0.80
CA SER A 393 -26.67 -10.96 -1.03
C SER A 393 -27.37 -10.40 0.23
N GLY A 394 -28.16 -9.34 0.06
CA GLY A 394 -29.17 -8.91 1.04
C GLY A 394 -28.72 -8.04 2.22
N ALA A 395 -27.41 -7.80 2.42
CA ALA A 395 -26.94 -6.83 3.41
C ALA A 395 -26.60 -5.52 2.71
N TRP A 396 -27.61 -4.71 2.47
CA TRP A 396 -27.41 -3.39 1.86
C TRP A 396 -27.40 -2.33 2.94
N LEU A 397 -26.30 -1.63 3.05
CA LEU A 397 -26.14 -0.47 3.88
C LEU A 397 -25.52 0.65 3.05
N GLU A 398 -26.27 1.71 2.89
CA GLU A 398 -25.75 3.00 2.41
C GLU A 398 -26.27 4.06 3.39
N SER A 399 -25.38 4.81 4.01
CA SER A 399 -25.73 5.83 4.98
C SER A 399 -24.71 6.95 4.98
N GLN A 400 -25.14 8.16 5.30
CA GLN A 400 -24.28 9.33 5.52
C GLN A 400 -24.38 9.86 6.96
N ALA A 401 -25.10 9.15 7.83
CA ALA A 401 -25.24 9.53 9.22
C ALA A 401 -24.00 9.13 10.06
N ALA A 402 -23.76 9.85 11.13
CA ALA A 402 -22.69 9.52 12.06
C ALA A 402 -22.87 8.14 12.75
N THR A 403 -24.09 7.64 12.79
CA THR A 403 -24.41 6.29 13.27
C THR A 403 -25.28 5.58 12.25
N THR A 404 -25.09 4.26 12.12
CA THR A 404 -25.87 3.44 11.20
C THR A 404 -26.10 2.06 11.78
N GLN A 405 -26.99 1.29 11.18
CA GLN A 405 -27.26 -0.08 11.57
C GLN A 405 -27.77 -0.92 10.39
N PHE A 406 -27.58 -2.21 10.47
CA PHE A 406 -28.19 -3.18 9.57
C PHE A 406 -28.60 -4.45 10.33
N VAL A 407 -29.47 -5.24 9.75
CA VAL A 407 -29.88 -6.52 10.32
C VAL A 407 -29.01 -7.63 9.72
N ALA A 408 -28.34 -8.40 10.58
CA ALA A 408 -27.54 -9.54 10.14
C ALA A 408 -28.43 -10.57 9.41
N PRO A 409 -28.02 -11.06 8.23
CA PRO A 409 -28.84 -11.96 7.42
C PRO A 409 -28.99 -13.34 8.04
N LEU A 410 -30.01 -14.06 7.60
CA LEU A 410 -30.09 -15.50 7.81
C LEU A 410 -29.04 -16.17 6.92
N VAL A 411 -28.20 -16.99 7.51
CA VAL A 411 -27.14 -17.73 6.81
C VAL A 411 -27.23 -19.22 7.10
N ASN A 412 -26.92 -20.03 6.09
CA ASN A 412 -26.88 -21.50 6.19
C ASN A 412 -25.48 -22.04 6.49
N GLN A 413 -24.46 -21.20 6.35
CA GLN A 413 -23.06 -21.48 6.66
C GLN A 413 -22.42 -20.20 7.24
N PRO A 414 -21.32 -20.32 7.97
CA PRO A 414 -20.58 -19.16 8.47
C PRO A 414 -20.29 -18.17 7.36
N SER A 415 -20.59 -16.91 7.56
CA SER A 415 -20.50 -15.88 6.54
C SER A 415 -19.93 -14.58 7.11
N THR A 416 -19.27 -13.80 6.27
CA THR A 416 -18.71 -12.48 6.64
C THR A 416 -19.33 -11.37 5.81
N ILE A 417 -19.58 -10.24 6.46
CA ILE A 417 -20.05 -9.00 5.84
C ILE A 417 -19.01 -7.93 6.12
N HIS A 418 -18.53 -7.28 5.09
CA HIS A 418 -17.56 -6.21 5.23
C HIS A 418 -18.24 -4.86 5.06
N VAL A 419 -18.20 -4.05 6.11
CA VAL A 419 -18.72 -2.68 6.12
C VAL A 419 -17.57 -1.71 6.13
N ILE A 420 -17.57 -0.76 5.21
CA ILE A 420 -16.59 0.32 5.12
C ILE A 420 -17.21 1.61 5.64
N LEU A 421 -16.50 2.23 6.58
CA LEU A 421 -16.66 3.63 6.94
C LEU A 421 -15.67 4.44 6.11
N GLN A 422 -16.15 5.46 5.43
CA GLN A 422 -15.36 6.49 4.78
C GLN A 422 -15.68 7.84 5.41
N ILE A 423 -14.65 8.53 5.87
CA ILE A 423 -14.70 9.92 6.32
C ILE A 423 -13.96 10.77 5.28
N GLU A 424 -14.61 11.82 4.80
CA GLU A 424 -14.06 12.77 3.84
C GLU A 424 -14.05 14.16 4.48
N ASP A 425 -12.93 14.88 4.38
CA ASP A 425 -12.83 16.28 4.77
C ASP A 425 -13.27 17.23 3.63
N ASN A 426 -13.32 18.52 3.91
CA ASN A 426 -13.53 19.56 2.90
C ASN A 426 -12.27 20.44 2.69
N GLY A 427 -11.10 19.94 3.07
CA GLY A 427 -9.81 20.58 2.85
C GLY A 427 -9.39 20.61 1.37
N THR A 428 -8.17 21.03 1.11
CA THR A 428 -7.61 21.11 -0.24
C THR A 428 -6.19 20.51 -0.24
N PRO A 429 -5.99 19.38 -0.95
CA PRO A 429 -7.02 18.52 -1.56
C PRO A 429 -7.93 17.89 -0.50
N ARG A 430 -9.15 17.46 -0.86
CA ARG A 430 -10.02 16.70 0.04
C ARG A 430 -9.37 15.37 0.36
N LEU A 431 -9.27 15.04 1.64
CA LEU A 431 -8.64 13.81 2.10
C LEU A 431 -9.66 12.83 2.69
N PHE A 432 -9.24 11.58 2.78
CA PHE A 432 -10.12 10.49 3.15
C PHE A 432 -9.46 9.61 4.22
N ALA A 433 -10.24 9.20 5.19
CA ALA A 433 -9.88 8.14 6.12
C ALA A 433 -10.90 7.01 6.04
N PHE A 434 -10.42 5.79 6.19
CA PHE A 434 -11.24 4.60 6.09
C PHE A 434 -11.14 3.75 7.36
N ARG A 435 -12.22 3.02 7.65
CA ARG A 435 -12.24 1.95 8.64
C ARG A 435 -13.08 0.79 8.11
N ARG A 436 -12.70 -0.41 8.47
CA ARG A 436 -13.44 -1.62 8.11
C ARG A 436 -13.96 -2.33 9.35
N ALA A 437 -15.24 -2.70 9.31
CA ALA A 437 -15.81 -3.72 10.21
C ALA A 437 -16.02 -5.01 9.42
N VAL A 438 -15.54 -6.14 9.96
CA VAL A 438 -15.82 -7.49 9.47
C VAL A 438 -16.80 -8.13 10.45
N VAL A 439 -18.03 -8.32 10.00
CA VAL A 439 -19.10 -8.90 10.82
C VAL A 439 -19.26 -10.37 10.44
N SER A 440 -18.90 -11.27 11.35
CA SER A 440 -19.09 -12.72 11.20
C SER A 440 -20.48 -13.10 11.68
N VAL A 441 -21.23 -13.82 10.86
CA VAL A 441 -22.56 -14.34 11.17
C VAL A 441 -22.51 -15.87 11.10
N GLU A 442 -22.81 -16.51 12.23
CA GLU A 442 -22.87 -17.97 12.34
C GLU A 442 -24.31 -18.47 12.11
N PRO A 443 -24.50 -19.63 11.46
CA PRO A 443 -25.84 -20.22 11.36
C PRO A 443 -26.50 -20.38 12.74
N GLY A 444 -27.77 -20.05 12.83
CA GLY A 444 -28.54 -20.36 14.04
C GLY A 444 -28.50 -21.87 14.36
N SER A 445 -28.26 -22.25 15.61
CA SER A 445 -28.45 -23.62 16.02
C SER A 445 -29.92 -24.01 15.77
N ARG A 446 -30.12 -25.07 14.98
CA ARG A 446 -31.45 -25.67 14.76
C ARG A 446 -32.02 -26.26 16.04
#